data_44a2db10e74b924b64a6593c97b77d1b
#
_entry.id   44a2db10e74b924b64a6593c97b77d1b
#
_cell.length_a   1.000
_cell.length_b   1.000
_cell.length_c   1.000
_cell.angle_alpha   90.00
_cell.angle_beta   90.00
_cell.angle_gamma   90.00
#
_symmetry.space_group_name_H-M   'P 1'
#
loop_
_entity.id
_entity.type
_entity.pdbx_description
1 polymer ?
#
loop_
_entity_poly.entity_id
_entity_poly.type
_entity_poly.pdbx_seq_one_letter_code
_entity_poly.pdbx_strand_id
1 'polypeptide(L)'
;MSERKVRVRFAPSPTGPLHIGGVRTALYNYLFARQHGGDLVFRIEDTDSHRFVPGAEEYIIESFRWLGIKFDEGVSFGGNHGPYRQSERREIYKQYVKQLLDAGKAYIAFDTPEELEAKRDEIKNFQYDAHTRLQMRNSLTLSKAEVDQLIADGSQYTVRFKVEPGVEVHVFDLIRGEVIVKSDILDDKVLYKSADELPTYHLANIVDDHLMEITHVIRGEEWLPSAPLHVLLYQAFGWEDTMPKFAHLPLLLKPEGKGKLSKRDGDRLGFPVFPLEWHDPKTAEVSSGYRESGYFPEAVVNFLALLGWNPGTEQELFTLEELVKAFDISKCSLHGAKFDYQKGIWFNHEYILKKSDKEIAELFAPIVANNGVDESMDRITQVVHMMKDRVSFVKELWELCAFFFIAPLTYDEKTVKKRWKEYSAQQMAELADVLEGIEDFTVEGQEPVVMNWVEQKGYKLGDVMNAFRLTLVGIGKGPGMFDISAFLGKEETLKRIRRAIEVLK
;
A
#
# COMPACT_ATOMS: atom_id res chain seq x y z
N MET A 1 8.94 18.83 -33.32
CA MET A 1 8.42 19.37 -32.04
C MET A 1 9.33 18.83 -30.93
N SER A 2 9.83 19.69 -30.03
CA SER A 2 10.55 19.20 -28.86
C SER A 2 9.59 18.35 -28.03
N GLU A 3 10.05 17.18 -27.64
CA GLU A 3 9.25 16.29 -26.80
C GLU A 3 8.95 17.01 -25.46
N ARG A 4 7.66 17.13 -25.09
CA ARG A 4 7.27 17.77 -23.81
C ARG A 4 7.90 16.98 -22.65
N LYS A 5 8.37 17.67 -21.61
CA LYS A 5 8.82 17.03 -20.37
C LYS A 5 7.71 16.09 -19.86
N VAL A 6 8.08 14.87 -19.46
CA VAL A 6 7.11 13.93 -18.90
C VAL A 6 6.50 14.50 -17.63
N ARG A 7 5.16 14.56 -17.59
CA ARG A 7 4.39 14.95 -16.40
C ARG A 7 3.27 13.95 -16.19
N VAL A 8 3.22 13.41 -15.01
CA VAL A 8 2.20 12.46 -14.56
C VAL A 8 1.53 12.99 -13.29
N ARG A 9 0.44 12.39 -12.89
CA ARG A 9 -0.26 12.80 -11.67
C ARG A 9 -0.80 11.62 -10.88
N PHE A 10 -0.83 11.77 -9.56
CA PHE A 10 -1.69 11.02 -8.68
C PHE A 10 -2.78 11.95 -8.16
N ALA A 11 -4.04 11.58 -8.40
CA ALA A 11 -5.19 12.46 -8.19
C ALA A 11 -6.30 11.75 -7.40
N PRO A 12 -6.09 11.52 -6.09
CA PRO A 12 -7.08 10.84 -5.26
C PRO A 12 -8.24 11.75 -4.84
N SER A 13 -9.41 11.14 -4.61
CA SER A 13 -10.50 11.79 -3.88
C SER A 13 -10.31 11.55 -2.37
N PRO A 14 -10.47 12.58 -1.50
CA PRO A 14 -10.26 12.47 -0.05
C PRO A 14 -11.50 11.86 0.64
N THR A 15 -11.85 10.62 0.29
CA THR A 15 -13.07 9.93 0.72
C THR A 15 -12.80 8.86 1.79
N GLY A 16 -11.64 8.88 2.40
CA GLY A 16 -11.18 7.96 3.44
C GLY A 16 -9.70 7.57 3.27
N PRO A 17 -9.25 6.53 3.95
CA PRO A 17 -7.85 6.12 3.92
C PRO A 17 -7.45 5.60 2.53
N LEU A 18 -6.20 5.88 2.15
CA LEU A 18 -5.65 5.45 0.87
C LEU A 18 -5.41 3.93 0.87
N HIS A 19 -6.14 3.21 0.01
CA HIS A 19 -5.92 1.77 -0.19
C HIS A 19 -4.58 1.51 -0.92
N ILE A 20 -3.91 0.39 -0.61
CA ILE A 20 -2.62 0.02 -1.26
C ILE A 20 -2.70 -0.07 -2.79
N GLY A 21 -3.87 -0.32 -3.37
CA GLY A 21 -4.08 -0.20 -4.82
C GLY A 21 -3.83 1.22 -5.34
N GLY A 22 -4.26 2.25 -4.58
CA GLY A 22 -3.95 3.64 -4.87
C GLY A 22 -2.46 3.95 -4.66
N VAL A 23 -1.87 3.42 -3.60
CA VAL A 23 -0.42 3.53 -3.34
C VAL A 23 0.39 2.97 -4.52
N ARG A 24 0.04 1.76 -5.02
CA ARG A 24 0.69 1.18 -6.20
C ARG A 24 0.55 2.06 -7.43
N THR A 25 -0.63 2.64 -7.65
CA THR A 25 -0.85 3.56 -8.78
C THR A 25 0.05 4.80 -8.66
N ALA A 26 0.16 5.40 -7.47
CA ALA A 26 1.07 6.51 -7.23
C ALA A 26 2.54 6.11 -7.41
N LEU A 27 2.94 4.94 -6.92
CA LEU A 27 4.29 4.40 -7.09
C LEU A 27 4.65 4.24 -8.57
N TYR A 28 3.76 3.69 -9.40
CA TYR A 28 4.03 3.51 -10.83
C TYR A 28 4.14 4.86 -11.57
N ASN A 29 3.31 5.85 -11.19
CA ASN A 29 3.48 7.23 -11.67
C ASN A 29 4.84 7.80 -11.25
N TYR A 30 5.25 7.60 -9.99
CA TYR A 30 6.55 8.05 -9.49
C TYR A 30 7.71 7.40 -10.27
N LEU A 31 7.70 6.06 -10.41
CA LEU A 31 8.75 5.33 -11.10
C LEU A 31 8.87 5.79 -12.57
N PHE A 32 7.73 5.95 -13.25
CA PHE A 32 7.68 6.43 -14.62
C PHE A 32 8.21 7.86 -14.75
N ALA A 33 7.77 8.78 -13.88
CA ALA A 33 8.26 10.16 -13.89
C ALA A 33 9.77 10.21 -13.66
N ARG A 34 10.27 9.55 -12.61
CA ARG A 34 11.71 9.59 -12.27
C ARG A 34 12.58 8.98 -13.36
N GLN A 35 12.15 7.89 -13.97
CA GLN A 35 12.87 7.24 -15.08
C GLN A 35 13.06 8.19 -16.27
N HIS A 36 12.05 9.02 -16.56
CA HIS A 36 12.07 9.96 -17.69
C HIS A 36 12.49 11.39 -17.30
N GLY A 37 13.02 11.62 -16.11
CA GLY A 37 13.39 12.95 -15.64
C GLY A 37 12.18 13.91 -15.56
N GLY A 38 10.99 13.37 -15.37
CA GLY A 38 9.72 14.07 -15.36
C GLY A 38 9.25 14.47 -13.97
N ASP A 39 8.05 15.06 -13.92
CA ASP A 39 7.40 15.54 -12.70
C ASP A 39 6.21 14.66 -12.32
N LEU A 40 6.01 14.48 -11.01
CA LEU A 40 4.82 13.88 -10.42
C LEU A 40 4.00 14.95 -9.70
N VAL A 41 2.77 15.17 -10.17
CA VAL A 41 1.82 16.14 -9.62
C VAL A 41 0.86 15.46 -8.63
N PHE A 42 0.61 16.11 -7.49
CA PHE A 42 -0.40 15.68 -6.51
C PHE A 42 -1.62 16.60 -6.58
N ARG A 43 -2.73 16.08 -7.05
CA ARG A 43 -4.02 16.79 -7.16
C ARG A 43 -5.07 16.13 -6.29
N ILE A 44 -5.90 16.92 -5.61
CA ILE A 44 -7.04 16.42 -4.83
C ILE A 44 -8.33 16.61 -5.64
N GLU A 45 -9.03 15.49 -5.88
CA GLU A 45 -10.31 15.46 -6.58
C GLU A 45 -11.47 15.44 -5.57
N ASP A 46 -11.85 16.62 -5.08
CA ASP A 46 -12.83 16.88 -4.02
C ASP A 46 -14.11 17.56 -4.53
N THR A 47 -14.48 17.33 -5.78
CA THR A 47 -15.72 17.88 -6.36
C THR A 47 -17.01 17.31 -5.75
N ASP A 48 -16.94 16.17 -5.08
CA ASP A 48 -18.07 15.54 -4.36
C ASP A 48 -17.93 15.76 -2.85
N SER A 49 -18.51 16.88 -2.38
CA SER A 49 -18.48 17.26 -0.97
C SER A 49 -19.18 16.28 -0.03
N HIS A 50 -20.16 15.52 -0.53
CA HIS A 50 -20.88 14.51 0.28
C HIS A 50 -20.00 13.32 0.68
N ARG A 51 -18.96 13.04 -0.08
CA ARG A 51 -18.03 11.94 0.15
C ARG A 51 -16.76 12.37 0.89
N PHE A 52 -16.61 13.66 1.18
CA PHE A 52 -15.45 14.15 1.91
C PHE A 52 -15.34 13.54 3.32
N VAL A 53 -14.13 13.12 3.69
CA VAL A 53 -13.81 12.59 5.01
C VAL A 53 -12.69 13.42 5.64
N PRO A 54 -12.93 14.07 6.79
CA PRO A 54 -11.90 14.84 7.49
C PRO A 54 -10.67 13.99 7.81
N GLY A 55 -9.47 14.57 7.62
CA GLY A 55 -8.20 13.88 7.88
C GLY A 55 -7.72 12.96 6.75
N ALA A 56 -8.54 12.71 5.71
CA ALA A 56 -8.14 11.83 4.62
C ALA A 56 -7.00 12.41 3.76
N GLU A 57 -6.97 13.72 3.54
CA GLU A 57 -5.91 14.39 2.78
C GLU A 57 -4.57 14.29 3.52
N GLU A 58 -4.54 14.65 4.79
CA GLU A 58 -3.36 14.55 5.66
C GLU A 58 -2.85 13.12 5.76
N TYR A 59 -3.76 12.16 5.86
CA TYR A 59 -3.44 10.74 5.85
C TYR A 59 -2.73 10.32 4.55
N ILE A 60 -3.23 10.76 3.40
CA ILE A 60 -2.64 10.45 2.10
C ILE A 60 -1.23 11.03 2.01
N ILE A 61 -1.03 12.30 2.41
CA ILE A 61 0.28 12.96 2.39
C ILE A 61 1.27 12.24 3.30
N GLU A 62 0.85 11.89 4.52
CA GLU A 62 1.70 11.17 5.49
C GLU A 62 2.05 9.76 5.00
N SER A 63 1.12 9.08 4.35
CA SER A 63 1.36 7.77 3.73
C SER A 63 2.51 7.82 2.72
N PHE A 64 2.52 8.82 1.85
CA PHE A 64 3.58 8.97 0.87
C PHE A 64 4.90 9.44 1.46
N ARG A 65 4.85 10.27 2.52
CA ARG A 65 6.05 10.64 3.28
C ARG A 65 6.70 9.41 3.90
N TRP A 66 5.92 8.54 4.52
CA TRP A 66 6.41 7.29 5.09
C TRP A 66 7.01 6.35 4.04
N LEU A 67 6.38 6.26 2.85
CA LEU A 67 6.85 5.39 1.75
C LEU A 67 8.03 6.00 0.95
N GLY A 68 8.44 7.23 1.24
CA GLY A 68 9.52 7.91 0.52
C GLY A 68 9.15 8.37 -0.89
N ILE A 69 7.85 8.39 -1.25
CA ILE A 69 7.34 8.86 -2.54
C ILE A 69 7.19 10.38 -2.49
N LYS A 70 7.97 11.09 -3.30
CA LYS A 70 8.01 12.56 -3.32
C LYS A 70 7.29 13.10 -4.54
N PHE A 71 6.41 14.08 -4.32
CA PHE A 71 5.76 14.87 -5.36
C PHE A 71 6.58 16.13 -5.66
N ASP A 72 6.55 16.58 -6.91
CA ASP A 72 7.27 17.78 -7.36
C ASP A 72 6.38 19.01 -7.30
N GLU A 73 5.07 18.81 -7.43
CA GLU A 73 4.07 19.87 -7.52
C GLU A 73 2.73 19.36 -6.97
N GLY A 74 1.93 20.24 -6.38
CA GLY A 74 0.59 19.86 -5.92
C GLY A 74 0.20 20.44 -4.57
N VAL A 75 -0.87 19.90 -3.99
CA VAL A 75 -1.33 20.28 -2.64
C VAL A 75 -0.21 20.07 -1.63
N SER A 76 0.13 21.09 -0.87
CA SER A 76 1.23 21.13 0.12
C SER A 76 2.64 21.05 -0.47
N PHE A 77 2.80 20.97 -1.80
CA PHE A 77 4.11 20.91 -2.47
C PHE A 77 4.40 22.16 -3.30
N GLY A 78 3.39 23.04 -3.52
CA GLY A 78 3.54 24.22 -4.35
C GLY A 78 3.53 23.90 -5.86
N GLY A 79 4.04 24.81 -6.68
CA GLY A 79 4.13 24.68 -8.13
C GLY A 79 3.41 25.80 -8.87
N ASN A 80 3.38 25.73 -10.20
CA ASN A 80 2.93 26.81 -11.07
C ASN A 80 1.53 26.62 -11.68
N HIS A 81 0.88 25.47 -11.46
CA HIS A 81 -0.40 25.12 -12.09
C HIS A 81 -1.57 25.07 -11.08
N GLY A 82 -1.37 25.64 -9.89
CA GLY A 82 -2.41 25.72 -8.85
C GLY A 82 -3.66 26.53 -9.26
N PRO A 83 -4.73 26.43 -8.47
CA PRO A 83 -4.91 25.55 -7.29
C PRO A 83 -4.92 24.05 -7.64
N TYR A 84 -4.54 23.20 -6.65
CA TYR A 84 -4.48 21.75 -6.86
C TYR A 84 -5.63 20.98 -6.21
N ARG A 85 -6.55 21.66 -5.54
CA ARG A 85 -7.85 21.10 -5.13
C ARG A 85 -8.90 21.51 -6.15
N GLN A 86 -9.67 20.54 -6.64
CA GLN A 86 -10.68 20.80 -7.65
C GLN A 86 -11.79 21.75 -7.16
N SER A 87 -12.17 21.67 -5.89
CA SER A 87 -13.14 22.57 -5.28
C SER A 87 -12.73 24.07 -5.34
N GLU A 88 -11.44 24.38 -5.45
CA GLU A 88 -10.89 25.73 -5.55
C GLU A 88 -10.85 26.27 -7.00
N ARG A 89 -11.23 25.46 -8.01
CA ARG A 89 -11.07 25.74 -9.45
C ARG A 89 -12.40 26.05 -10.16
N ARG A 90 -13.47 26.38 -9.43
CA ARG A 90 -14.83 26.57 -9.98
C ARG A 90 -14.89 27.51 -11.18
N GLU A 91 -14.27 28.70 -11.09
CA GLU A 91 -14.30 29.68 -12.16
C GLU A 91 -13.56 29.22 -13.42
N ILE A 92 -12.51 28.40 -13.24
CA ILE A 92 -11.80 27.77 -14.35
C ILE A 92 -12.76 26.82 -15.08
N TYR A 93 -13.44 25.94 -14.37
CA TYR A 93 -14.34 24.97 -14.98
C TYR A 93 -15.53 25.62 -15.69
N LYS A 94 -16.10 26.70 -15.14
CA LYS A 94 -17.20 27.44 -15.77
C LYS A 94 -16.85 27.95 -17.18
N GLN A 95 -15.61 28.39 -17.38
CA GLN A 95 -15.13 28.85 -18.71
C GLN A 95 -15.16 27.70 -19.73
N TYR A 96 -14.70 26.51 -19.33
CA TYR A 96 -14.67 25.35 -20.22
C TYR A 96 -16.04 24.71 -20.44
N VAL A 97 -16.93 24.76 -19.44
CA VAL A 97 -18.35 24.41 -19.62
C VAL A 97 -18.98 25.33 -20.70
N LYS A 98 -18.77 26.67 -20.59
CA LYS A 98 -19.25 27.61 -21.55
C LYS A 98 -18.70 27.36 -22.96
N GLN A 99 -17.42 27.07 -23.08
CA GLN A 99 -16.78 26.73 -24.37
C GLN A 99 -17.46 25.56 -25.06
N LEU A 100 -17.76 24.49 -24.34
CA LEU A 100 -18.44 23.28 -24.88
C LEU A 100 -19.89 23.61 -25.29
N LEU A 101 -20.60 24.43 -24.51
CA LEU A 101 -21.97 24.88 -24.85
C LEU A 101 -21.96 25.75 -26.10
N ASP A 102 -21.09 26.77 -26.19
CA ASP A 102 -20.96 27.67 -27.34
C ASP A 102 -20.56 26.90 -28.63
N ALA A 103 -19.74 25.86 -28.50
CA ALA A 103 -19.35 24.98 -29.60
C ALA A 103 -20.43 23.93 -29.98
N GLY A 104 -21.57 23.89 -29.28
CA GLY A 104 -22.62 22.88 -29.49
C GLY A 104 -22.19 21.42 -29.18
N LYS A 105 -21.11 21.26 -28.42
CA LYS A 105 -20.58 19.95 -27.95
C LYS A 105 -21.16 19.48 -26.61
N ALA A 106 -21.91 20.38 -25.95
CA ALA A 106 -22.66 20.10 -24.75
C ALA A 106 -24.02 20.81 -24.79
N TYR A 107 -24.91 20.42 -23.91
CA TYR A 107 -26.24 21.01 -23.78
C TYR A 107 -26.71 21.01 -22.33
N ILE A 108 -27.67 21.92 -22.01
CA ILE A 108 -28.26 22.07 -20.69
C ILE A 108 -29.44 21.12 -20.56
N ALA A 109 -29.51 20.36 -19.47
CA ALA A 109 -30.60 19.45 -19.15
C ALA A 109 -31.23 19.78 -17.80
N PHE A 110 -32.56 19.84 -17.77
CA PHE A 110 -33.38 20.23 -16.63
C PHE A 110 -34.14 19.08 -15.99
N ASP A 111 -33.91 17.85 -16.46
CA ASP A 111 -34.57 16.64 -15.92
C ASP A 111 -34.22 16.49 -14.46
N THR A 112 -35.24 16.29 -13.62
CA THR A 112 -35.04 16.02 -12.18
C THR A 112 -34.66 14.56 -11.94
N PRO A 113 -34.09 14.21 -10.75
CA PRO A 113 -33.83 12.81 -10.39
C PRO A 113 -35.08 11.91 -10.51
N GLU A 114 -36.26 12.44 -10.14
CA GLU A 114 -37.53 11.72 -10.20
C GLU A 114 -37.96 11.46 -11.64
N GLU A 115 -37.81 12.45 -12.55
CA GLU A 115 -38.09 12.30 -13.97
C GLU A 115 -37.17 11.26 -14.61
N LEU A 116 -35.88 11.27 -14.23
CA LEU A 116 -34.91 10.28 -14.70
C LEU A 116 -35.22 8.87 -14.19
N GLU A 117 -35.68 8.74 -12.94
CA GLU A 117 -36.09 7.46 -12.38
C GLU A 117 -37.33 6.91 -13.09
N ALA A 118 -38.35 7.74 -13.32
CA ALA A 118 -39.51 7.37 -14.09
C ALA A 118 -39.15 6.88 -15.50
N LYS A 119 -38.16 7.49 -16.16
CA LYS A 119 -37.67 7.03 -17.46
C LYS A 119 -36.94 5.68 -17.40
N ARG A 120 -36.21 5.40 -16.31
CA ARG A 120 -35.58 4.07 -16.08
C ARG A 120 -36.62 2.97 -15.88
N ASP A 121 -37.74 3.30 -15.24
CA ASP A 121 -38.87 2.36 -15.06
C ASP A 121 -39.61 2.11 -16.39
N GLU A 122 -39.75 3.18 -17.22
CA GLU A 122 -40.43 3.10 -18.53
C GLU A 122 -39.58 2.34 -19.58
N ILE A 123 -38.28 2.64 -19.63
CA ILE A 123 -37.37 2.12 -20.67
C ILE A 123 -36.34 1.17 -20.05
N LYS A 124 -36.42 -0.09 -20.39
CA LYS A 124 -35.44 -1.09 -19.94
C LYS A 124 -34.04 -0.70 -20.41
N ASN A 125 -33.09 -0.65 -19.46
CA ASN A 125 -31.71 -0.23 -19.67
C ASN A 125 -31.60 1.23 -20.20
N PHE A 126 -32.45 2.12 -19.72
CA PHE A 126 -32.41 3.54 -20.09
C PHE A 126 -31.00 4.11 -19.92
N GLN A 127 -30.52 4.75 -20.99
CA GLN A 127 -29.33 5.59 -21.01
C GLN A 127 -29.73 6.97 -21.55
N TYR A 128 -29.15 8.02 -21.00
CA TYR A 128 -29.33 9.38 -21.54
C TYR A 128 -28.29 9.55 -22.66
N ASP A 129 -28.67 9.27 -23.90
CA ASP A 129 -27.79 9.16 -25.05
C ASP A 129 -28.38 9.82 -26.32
N ALA A 130 -27.75 9.61 -27.46
CA ALA A 130 -28.17 10.15 -28.74
C ALA A 130 -29.61 9.77 -29.15
N HIS A 131 -30.14 8.64 -28.69
CA HIS A 131 -31.47 8.14 -29.02
C HIS A 131 -32.56 8.67 -28.10
N THR A 132 -32.23 8.87 -26.83
CA THR A 132 -33.19 9.25 -25.78
C THR A 132 -33.21 10.76 -25.47
N ARG A 133 -32.12 11.49 -25.70
CA ARG A 133 -32.00 12.91 -25.34
C ARG A 133 -33.07 13.79 -25.92
N LEU A 134 -33.61 13.46 -27.12
CA LEU A 134 -34.71 14.23 -27.75
C LEU A 134 -36.09 13.93 -27.13
N GLN A 135 -36.19 12.99 -26.20
CA GLN A 135 -37.39 12.69 -25.41
C GLN A 135 -37.33 13.32 -24.01
N MET A 136 -36.25 14.04 -23.71
CA MET A 136 -35.91 14.55 -22.38
C MET A 136 -36.02 16.07 -22.36
N ARG A 137 -36.11 16.64 -21.15
CA ARG A 137 -36.27 18.10 -20.94
C ARG A 137 -34.93 18.81 -20.95
N ASN A 138 -34.50 19.27 -22.11
CA ASN A 138 -33.19 19.88 -22.27
C ASN A 138 -33.17 20.96 -23.35
N SER A 139 -32.05 21.69 -23.49
CA SER A 139 -31.91 22.79 -24.44
C SER A 139 -31.90 22.37 -25.92
N LEU A 140 -31.96 21.09 -26.25
CA LEU A 140 -32.15 20.60 -27.62
C LEU A 140 -33.64 20.41 -27.95
N THR A 141 -34.51 20.32 -26.93
CA THR A 141 -35.96 20.10 -27.06
C THR A 141 -36.79 21.32 -26.66
N LEU A 142 -36.26 22.19 -25.83
CA LEU A 142 -36.85 23.44 -25.39
C LEU A 142 -36.43 24.59 -26.30
N SER A 143 -37.29 25.59 -26.45
CA SER A 143 -36.89 26.84 -27.11
C SER A 143 -35.89 27.63 -26.28
N LYS A 144 -35.11 28.48 -26.94
CA LYS A 144 -34.13 29.31 -26.22
C LYS A 144 -34.79 30.17 -25.14
N ALA A 145 -35.98 30.73 -25.40
CA ALA A 145 -36.72 31.54 -24.43
C ALA A 145 -37.11 30.75 -23.19
N GLU A 146 -37.54 29.50 -23.35
CA GLU A 146 -37.85 28.61 -22.22
C GLU A 146 -36.60 28.26 -21.39
N VAL A 147 -35.48 27.98 -22.05
CA VAL A 147 -34.19 27.73 -21.37
C VAL A 147 -33.76 28.96 -20.58
N ASP A 148 -33.75 30.14 -21.21
CA ASP A 148 -33.35 31.38 -20.57
C ASP A 148 -34.26 31.71 -19.37
N GLN A 149 -35.57 31.46 -19.49
CA GLN A 149 -36.54 31.63 -18.39
C GLN A 149 -36.27 30.67 -17.22
N LEU A 150 -36.06 29.39 -17.50
CA LEU A 150 -35.75 28.42 -16.47
C LEU A 150 -34.48 28.75 -15.69
N ILE A 151 -33.46 29.22 -16.39
CA ILE A 151 -32.21 29.68 -15.76
C ILE A 151 -32.47 30.93 -14.91
N ALA A 152 -33.23 31.91 -15.43
CA ALA A 152 -33.55 33.14 -14.71
C ALA A 152 -34.41 32.87 -13.45
N ASP A 153 -35.28 31.90 -13.50
CA ASP A 153 -36.09 31.42 -12.35
C ASP A 153 -35.31 30.62 -11.31
N GLY A 154 -34.02 30.38 -11.54
CA GLY A 154 -33.14 29.63 -10.63
C GLY A 154 -33.33 28.12 -10.67
N SER A 155 -33.91 27.57 -11.74
CA SER A 155 -34.02 26.11 -11.92
C SER A 155 -32.65 25.45 -11.95
N GLN A 156 -32.49 24.40 -11.19
CA GLN A 156 -31.25 23.58 -11.22
C GLN A 156 -31.15 22.86 -12.57
N TYR A 157 -29.94 22.79 -13.08
CA TYR A 157 -29.67 22.09 -14.33
C TYR A 157 -28.32 21.36 -14.27
N THR A 158 -28.16 20.44 -15.19
CA THR A 158 -26.88 19.81 -15.50
C THR A 158 -26.44 20.16 -16.91
N VAL A 159 -25.14 20.18 -17.15
CA VAL A 159 -24.59 20.23 -18.51
C VAL A 159 -24.13 18.83 -18.89
N ARG A 160 -24.61 18.36 -20.03
CA ARG A 160 -24.26 17.01 -20.55
C ARG A 160 -23.43 17.15 -21.81
N PHE A 161 -22.45 16.22 -21.93
CA PHE A 161 -21.70 16.10 -23.16
C PHE A 161 -22.61 15.54 -24.26
N LYS A 162 -22.56 16.13 -25.45
CA LYS A 162 -23.33 15.68 -26.60
C LYS A 162 -22.52 14.68 -27.41
N VAL A 163 -22.72 13.38 -27.14
CA VAL A 163 -22.05 12.32 -27.90
C VAL A 163 -22.68 12.23 -29.29
N GLU A 164 -21.88 12.35 -30.34
CA GLU A 164 -22.34 12.10 -31.71
C GLU A 164 -22.28 10.59 -31.98
N PRO A 165 -23.38 9.98 -32.48
CA PRO A 165 -23.44 8.54 -32.78
C PRO A 165 -22.62 8.20 -34.03
N GLY A 166 -22.29 6.91 -34.20
CA GLY A 166 -21.62 6.37 -35.38
C GLY A 166 -20.13 6.70 -35.51
N VAL A 167 -19.49 7.18 -34.43
CA VAL A 167 -18.06 7.50 -34.42
C VAL A 167 -17.27 6.33 -33.82
N GLU A 168 -16.18 5.90 -34.47
CA GLU A 168 -15.20 5.01 -33.86
C GLU A 168 -14.20 5.84 -33.03
N VAL A 169 -14.12 5.55 -31.73
CA VAL A 169 -13.25 6.22 -30.79
C VAL A 169 -12.04 5.33 -30.52
N HIS A 170 -10.87 5.81 -30.90
CA HIS A 170 -9.61 5.10 -30.73
C HIS A 170 -8.92 5.56 -29.44
N VAL A 171 -8.71 4.65 -28.51
CA VAL A 171 -7.97 4.87 -27.27
C VAL A 171 -6.63 4.13 -27.36
N PHE A 172 -5.53 4.88 -27.42
CA PHE A 172 -4.21 4.30 -27.41
C PHE A 172 -3.71 4.17 -25.97
N ASP A 173 -3.53 2.92 -25.52
CA ASP A 173 -3.09 2.59 -24.18
C ASP A 173 -1.69 1.94 -24.20
N LEU A 174 -0.77 2.44 -23.36
CA LEU A 174 0.62 1.96 -23.34
C LEU A 174 0.76 0.50 -22.87
N ILE A 175 -0.24 -0.01 -22.16
CA ILE A 175 -0.24 -1.39 -21.64
C ILE A 175 -1.10 -2.29 -22.53
N ARG A 176 -2.27 -1.82 -22.96
CA ARG A 176 -3.30 -2.62 -23.63
C ARG A 176 -3.29 -2.49 -25.15
N GLY A 177 -2.47 -1.59 -25.68
CA GLY A 177 -2.49 -1.26 -27.10
C GLY A 177 -3.70 -0.42 -27.48
N GLU A 178 -4.15 -0.53 -28.71
CA GLU A 178 -5.29 0.19 -29.23
C GLU A 178 -6.62 -0.46 -28.82
N VAL A 179 -7.51 0.34 -28.19
CA VAL A 179 -8.86 -0.05 -27.82
C VAL A 179 -9.85 0.78 -28.64
N ILE A 180 -10.66 0.15 -29.48
CA ILE A 180 -11.63 0.82 -30.34
C ILE A 180 -13.03 0.65 -29.75
N VAL A 181 -13.75 1.74 -29.56
CA VAL A 181 -15.11 1.76 -29.01
C VAL A 181 -16.02 2.57 -29.92
N LYS A 182 -17.20 2.03 -30.26
CA LYS A 182 -18.22 2.80 -30.97
C LYS A 182 -18.94 3.76 -30.04
N SER A 183 -19.08 5.03 -30.45
CA SER A 183 -19.74 6.06 -29.65
C SER A 183 -21.21 5.76 -29.35
N ASP A 184 -21.85 4.89 -30.13
CA ASP A 184 -23.24 4.47 -29.93
C ASP A 184 -23.53 3.81 -28.57
N ILE A 185 -22.52 3.28 -27.90
CA ILE A 185 -22.65 2.69 -26.56
C ILE A 185 -22.37 3.70 -25.42
N LEU A 186 -21.99 4.91 -25.77
CA LEU A 186 -21.67 5.95 -24.79
C LEU A 186 -22.91 6.79 -24.50
N ASP A 187 -23.14 7.07 -23.23
CA ASP A 187 -24.19 7.99 -22.78
C ASP A 187 -23.67 9.44 -22.71
N ASP A 188 -24.59 10.40 -22.81
CA ASP A 188 -24.32 11.82 -22.64
C ASP A 188 -24.04 12.14 -21.16
N LYS A 189 -22.82 11.88 -20.74
CA LYS A 189 -22.42 12.04 -19.33
C LYS A 189 -22.63 13.48 -18.86
N VAL A 190 -23.07 13.60 -17.61
CA VAL A 190 -23.10 14.89 -16.92
C VAL A 190 -21.66 15.39 -16.74
N LEU A 191 -21.40 16.59 -17.21
CA LEU A 191 -20.11 17.27 -17.09
C LEU A 191 -20.09 18.29 -15.95
N TYR A 192 -21.26 18.94 -15.67
CA TYR A 192 -21.37 20.03 -14.71
C TYR A 192 -22.74 20.03 -14.05
N LYS A 193 -22.81 20.44 -12.80
CA LYS A 193 -24.01 20.60 -12.00
C LYS A 193 -24.12 22.05 -11.51
N SER A 194 -25.22 22.72 -11.83
CA SER A 194 -25.45 24.11 -11.40
C SER A 194 -25.64 24.22 -9.88
N ALA A 195 -26.18 23.17 -9.23
CA ALA A 195 -26.43 23.14 -7.81
C ALA A 195 -25.13 23.25 -6.97
N ASP A 196 -24.08 22.58 -7.40
CA ASP A 196 -22.78 22.55 -6.71
C ASP A 196 -21.81 23.59 -7.27
N GLU A 197 -22.12 24.13 -8.44
CA GLU A 197 -21.21 24.96 -9.28
C GLU A 197 -19.88 24.28 -9.56
N LEU A 198 -19.90 22.95 -9.62
CA LEU A 198 -18.73 22.11 -9.83
C LEU A 198 -18.93 21.12 -10.99
N PRO A 199 -17.85 20.78 -11.70
CA PRO A 199 -17.89 19.74 -12.71
C PRO A 199 -17.97 18.35 -12.06
N THR A 200 -18.39 17.37 -12.85
CA THR A 200 -18.17 15.98 -12.53
C THR A 200 -16.71 15.58 -12.86
N TYR A 201 -16.31 14.40 -12.38
CA TYR A 201 -14.98 13.83 -12.64
C TYR A 201 -14.54 13.95 -14.11
N HIS A 202 -15.43 13.66 -15.06
CA HIS A 202 -15.06 13.63 -16.48
C HIS A 202 -14.54 14.97 -17.01
N LEU A 203 -15.21 16.07 -16.72
CA LEU A 203 -14.77 17.39 -17.16
C LEU A 203 -13.58 17.89 -16.33
N ALA A 204 -13.67 17.76 -15.01
CA ALA A 204 -12.61 18.23 -14.10
C ALA A 204 -11.26 17.59 -14.45
N ASN A 205 -11.24 16.27 -14.64
CA ASN A 205 -10.04 15.52 -14.97
C ASN A 205 -9.38 16.00 -16.27
N ILE A 206 -10.17 16.19 -17.34
CA ILE A 206 -9.67 16.61 -18.66
C ILE A 206 -9.11 18.04 -18.61
N VAL A 207 -9.86 18.96 -18.00
CA VAL A 207 -9.45 20.38 -17.89
C VAL A 207 -8.17 20.48 -17.06
N ASP A 208 -8.09 19.77 -15.95
CA ASP A 208 -6.93 19.82 -15.07
C ASP A 208 -5.71 19.16 -15.70
N ASP A 209 -5.88 18.01 -16.32
CA ASP A 209 -4.77 17.32 -17.02
C ASP A 209 -4.22 18.19 -18.16
N HIS A 210 -5.08 18.91 -18.88
CA HIS A 210 -4.66 19.87 -19.91
C HIS A 210 -3.90 21.06 -19.30
N LEU A 211 -4.49 21.76 -18.31
CA LEU A 211 -3.91 22.95 -17.71
C LEU A 211 -2.66 22.68 -16.85
N MET A 212 -2.54 21.48 -16.30
CA MET A 212 -1.36 21.02 -15.56
C MET A 212 -0.33 20.33 -16.48
N GLU A 213 -0.54 20.40 -17.80
CA GLU A 213 0.36 19.89 -18.84
C GLU A 213 0.68 18.39 -18.67
N ILE A 214 -0.26 17.59 -18.18
CA ILE A 214 -0.07 16.16 -18.00
C ILE A 214 0.15 15.48 -19.36
N THR A 215 1.20 14.69 -19.44
CA THR A 215 1.61 13.97 -20.67
C THR A 215 1.20 12.51 -20.67
N HIS A 216 1.07 11.93 -19.48
CA HIS A 216 0.70 10.51 -19.32
C HIS A 216 -0.29 10.37 -18.16
N VAL A 217 -1.37 9.65 -18.41
CA VAL A 217 -2.41 9.32 -17.43
C VAL A 217 -2.27 7.84 -17.08
N ILE A 218 -1.56 7.56 -15.98
CA ILE A 218 -1.39 6.21 -15.43
C ILE A 218 -2.39 6.05 -14.29
N ARG A 219 -3.37 5.12 -14.44
CA ARG A 219 -4.47 4.91 -13.47
C ARG A 219 -4.97 3.48 -13.48
N GLY A 220 -5.83 3.10 -12.53
CA GLY A 220 -6.43 1.76 -12.50
C GLY A 220 -7.35 1.48 -13.68
N GLU A 221 -7.43 0.21 -14.10
CA GLU A 221 -8.25 -0.23 -15.25
C GLU A 221 -9.76 -0.05 -15.05
N GLU A 222 -10.21 0.19 -13.82
CA GLU A 222 -11.61 0.55 -13.54
C GLU A 222 -12.04 1.84 -14.25
N TRP A 223 -11.10 2.67 -14.68
CA TRP A 223 -11.32 3.90 -15.42
C TRP A 223 -11.23 3.73 -16.95
N LEU A 224 -10.87 2.55 -17.45
CA LEU A 224 -10.79 2.28 -18.88
C LEU A 224 -12.13 2.52 -19.61
N PRO A 225 -13.31 2.19 -19.06
CA PRO A 225 -14.59 2.50 -19.67
C PRO A 225 -14.86 4.01 -19.87
N SER A 226 -14.18 4.88 -19.13
CA SER A 226 -14.28 6.34 -19.27
C SER A 226 -13.33 6.90 -20.33
N ALA A 227 -12.32 6.17 -20.76
CA ALA A 227 -11.31 6.66 -21.67
C ALA A 227 -11.87 7.11 -23.04
N PRO A 228 -12.82 6.40 -23.66
CA PRO A 228 -13.43 6.87 -24.92
C PRO A 228 -14.10 8.25 -24.78
N LEU A 229 -14.83 8.48 -23.69
CA LEU A 229 -15.44 9.79 -23.42
C LEU A 229 -14.37 10.87 -23.24
N HIS A 230 -13.26 10.55 -22.58
CA HIS A 230 -12.16 11.49 -22.38
C HIS A 230 -11.51 11.86 -23.73
N VAL A 231 -11.28 10.90 -24.62
CA VAL A 231 -10.79 11.17 -25.99
C VAL A 231 -11.74 12.12 -26.72
N LEU A 232 -13.05 11.86 -26.68
CA LEU A 232 -14.04 12.74 -27.30
C LEU A 232 -14.06 14.16 -26.70
N LEU A 233 -13.83 14.30 -25.39
CA LEU A 233 -13.71 15.60 -24.74
C LEU A 233 -12.45 16.35 -25.19
N TYR A 234 -11.29 15.69 -25.30
CA TYR A 234 -10.09 16.32 -25.86
C TYR A 234 -10.33 16.81 -27.29
N GLN A 235 -10.99 16.02 -28.13
CA GLN A 235 -11.39 16.41 -29.49
C GLN A 235 -12.38 17.58 -29.50
N ALA A 236 -13.37 17.57 -28.59
CA ALA A 236 -14.35 18.63 -28.50
C ALA A 236 -13.76 20.01 -28.12
N PHE A 237 -12.65 19.97 -27.37
CA PHE A 237 -11.86 21.16 -27.02
C PHE A 237 -10.82 21.56 -28.09
N GLY A 238 -10.53 20.69 -29.08
CA GLY A 238 -9.44 20.91 -30.03
C GLY A 238 -8.05 20.68 -29.39
N TRP A 239 -7.94 19.78 -28.42
CA TRP A 239 -6.73 19.52 -27.64
C TRP A 239 -6.05 18.19 -27.99
N GLU A 240 -6.27 17.67 -29.19
CA GLU A 240 -5.71 16.38 -29.62
C GLU A 240 -4.19 16.36 -29.54
N ASP A 241 -3.53 17.48 -29.88
CA ASP A 241 -2.06 17.60 -29.83
C ASP A 241 -1.49 17.59 -28.40
N THR A 242 -2.33 17.89 -27.40
CA THR A 242 -1.95 17.93 -26.00
C THR A 242 -2.55 16.79 -25.18
N MET A 243 -3.36 15.95 -25.80
CA MET A 243 -3.96 14.78 -25.14
C MET A 243 -2.88 13.87 -24.56
N PRO A 244 -2.98 13.47 -23.28
CA PRO A 244 -2.01 12.59 -22.67
C PRO A 244 -2.11 11.16 -23.25
N LYS A 245 -1.00 10.42 -23.19
CA LYS A 245 -1.01 8.99 -23.42
C LYS A 245 -1.63 8.29 -22.20
N PHE A 246 -2.44 7.26 -22.42
CA PHE A 246 -3.10 6.51 -21.36
C PHE A 246 -2.34 5.24 -21.00
N ALA A 247 -2.41 4.84 -19.74
CA ALA A 247 -1.95 3.53 -19.28
C ALA A 247 -2.89 3.05 -18.14
N HIS A 248 -3.64 1.98 -18.41
CA HIS A 248 -4.60 1.43 -17.46
C HIS A 248 -4.02 0.19 -16.77
N LEU A 249 -3.65 0.36 -15.50
CA LEU A 249 -3.01 -0.65 -14.65
C LEU A 249 -4.00 -1.77 -14.27
N PRO A 250 -3.57 -3.03 -14.22
CA PRO A 250 -4.41 -4.13 -13.80
C PRO A 250 -4.86 -3.99 -12.34
N LEU A 251 -6.03 -4.53 -12.00
CA LEU A 251 -6.54 -4.56 -10.62
C LEU A 251 -5.66 -5.40 -9.70
N LEU A 252 -5.60 -5.03 -8.42
CA LEU A 252 -5.19 -5.95 -7.36
C LEU A 252 -6.37 -6.87 -7.04
N LEU A 253 -6.17 -8.16 -7.24
CA LEU A 253 -7.19 -9.19 -7.01
C LEU A 253 -7.05 -9.79 -5.61
N LYS A 254 -8.14 -10.31 -5.08
CA LYS A 254 -8.18 -11.03 -3.81
C LYS A 254 -7.16 -12.17 -3.78
N PRO A 255 -6.57 -12.49 -2.61
CA PRO A 255 -5.72 -13.67 -2.45
C PRO A 255 -6.49 -14.97 -2.69
N GLU A 256 -7.78 -14.97 -2.38
CA GLU A 256 -8.70 -16.10 -2.56
C GLU A 256 -9.95 -15.68 -3.31
N GLY A 257 -10.42 -16.53 -4.22
CA GLY A 257 -11.62 -16.27 -5.02
C GLY A 257 -11.38 -15.29 -6.17
N LYS A 258 -12.46 -14.62 -6.59
CA LYS A 258 -12.48 -13.67 -7.72
C LYS A 258 -12.82 -12.26 -7.26
N GLY A 259 -12.33 -11.26 -7.97
CA GLY A 259 -12.67 -9.85 -7.78
C GLY A 259 -11.57 -9.00 -7.16
N LYS A 260 -11.83 -7.69 -7.07
CA LYS A 260 -10.91 -6.67 -6.57
C LYS A 260 -10.65 -6.85 -5.07
N LEU A 261 -9.39 -6.69 -4.66
CA LEU A 261 -8.98 -6.66 -3.26
C LEU A 261 -9.71 -5.52 -2.51
N SER A 262 -10.19 -5.82 -1.31
CA SER A 262 -10.94 -4.88 -0.47
C SER A 262 -10.48 -4.93 1.00
N LYS A 263 -10.87 -3.92 1.81
CA LYS A 263 -10.66 -3.89 3.26
C LYS A 263 -11.15 -5.18 3.93
N ARG A 264 -12.35 -5.66 3.57
CA ARG A 264 -12.93 -6.89 4.15
C ARG A 264 -12.06 -8.14 3.96
N ASP A 265 -11.29 -8.19 2.88
CA ASP A 265 -10.38 -9.31 2.64
C ASP A 265 -9.19 -9.24 3.59
N GLY A 266 -8.65 -8.04 3.84
CA GLY A 266 -7.59 -7.80 4.84
C GLY A 266 -8.06 -8.14 6.26
N ASP A 267 -9.22 -7.63 6.68
CA ASP A 267 -9.79 -7.89 8.00
C ASP A 267 -10.01 -9.39 8.23
N ARG A 268 -10.52 -10.11 7.22
CA ARG A 268 -10.78 -11.57 7.31
C ARG A 268 -9.50 -12.40 7.38
N LEU A 269 -8.45 -12.01 6.69
CA LEU A 269 -7.21 -12.79 6.55
C LEU A 269 -6.07 -12.27 7.42
N GLY A 270 -6.29 -11.16 8.15
CA GLY A 270 -5.36 -10.63 9.13
C GLY A 270 -4.17 -9.88 8.52
N PHE A 271 -4.33 -9.22 7.36
CA PHE A 271 -3.29 -8.38 6.78
C PHE A 271 -3.78 -6.95 6.50
N PRO A 272 -2.91 -5.92 6.60
CA PRO A 272 -3.29 -4.54 6.31
C PRO A 272 -3.51 -4.31 4.82
N VAL A 273 -4.43 -3.41 4.49
CA VAL A 273 -4.66 -2.92 3.12
C VAL A 273 -4.47 -1.41 3.00
N PHE A 274 -4.01 -0.79 4.07
CA PHE A 274 -3.71 0.64 4.17
C PHE A 274 -2.25 0.87 4.56
N PRO A 275 -1.57 1.89 4.06
CA PRO A 275 -0.17 2.18 4.43
C PRO A 275 0.00 2.51 5.92
N LEU A 276 -0.92 3.25 6.49
CA LEU A 276 -0.92 3.67 7.90
C LEU A 276 -2.21 3.23 8.58
N GLU A 277 -2.22 3.14 9.91
CA GLU A 277 -3.43 2.95 10.69
C GLU A 277 -4.41 4.10 10.44
N TRP A 278 -5.68 3.78 10.32
CA TRP A 278 -6.75 4.74 10.11
C TRP A 278 -7.81 4.64 11.19
N HIS A 279 -8.09 5.78 11.81
CA HIS A 279 -9.20 5.95 12.74
C HIS A 279 -10.34 6.66 12.02
N ASP A 280 -11.42 5.95 11.71
CA ASP A 280 -12.55 6.51 10.99
C ASP A 280 -13.26 7.56 11.85
N PRO A 281 -13.33 8.83 11.41
CA PRO A 281 -13.90 9.91 12.22
C PRO A 281 -15.42 9.81 12.39
N LYS A 282 -16.12 8.99 11.59
CA LYS A 282 -17.57 8.83 11.64
C LYS A 282 -17.98 7.61 12.45
N THR A 283 -17.24 6.51 12.33
CA THR A 283 -17.61 5.22 12.95
C THR A 283 -16.73 4.88 14.15
N ALA A 284 -15.63 5.60 14.38
CA ALA A 284 -14.57 5.29 15.35
C ALA A 284 -13.91 3.91 15.12
N GLU A 285 -14.13 3.29 13.96
CA GLU A 285 -13.49 2.03 13.59
C GLU A 285 -12.01 2.25 13.32
N VAL A 286 -11.15 1.36 13.84
CA VAL A 286 -9.71 1.37 13.61
C VAL A 286 -9.37 0.31 12.56
N SER A 287 -8.65 0.73 11.52
CA SER A 287 -8.15 -0.16 10.47
C SER A 287 -6.63 -0.19 10.54
N SER A 288 -6.05 -1.39 10.58
CA SER A 288 -4.60 -1.55 10.68
C SER A 288 -3.86 -1.03 9.45
N GLY A 289 -2.68 -0.45 9.69
CA GLY A 289 -1.74 0.00 8.66
C GLY A 289 -0.52 -0.91 8.54
N TYR A 290 0.16 -0.86 7.40
CA TYR A 290 1.44 -1.55 7.20
C TYR A 290 2.50 -1.06 8.18
N ARG A 291 2.60 0.25 8.41
CA ARG A 291 3.56 0.86 9.34
C ARG A 291 3.37 0.33 10.77
N GLU A 292 2.16 0.38 11.29
CA GLU A 292 1.84 -0.06 12.66
C GLU A 292 1.88 -1.59 12.79
N SER A 293 1.71 -2.31 11.69
CA SER A 293 1.93 -3.76 11.64
C SER A 293 3.41 -4.13 11.71
N GLY A 294 4.32 -3.16 11.51
CA GLY A 294 5.77 -3.35 11.62
C GLY A 294 6.48 -3.61 10.30
N TYR A 295 5.84 -3.33 9.16
CA TYR A 295 6.51 -3.39 7.86
C TYR A 295 7.45 -2.22 7.65
N PHE A 296 8.57 -2.47 7.01
CA PHE A 296 9.44 -1.42 6.51
C PHE A 296 8.87 -0.77 5.26
N PRO A 297 8.97 0.56 5.09
CA PRO A 297 8.46 1.24 3.91
C PRO A 297 9.11 0.72 2.62
N GLU A 298 10.40 0.40 2.63
CA GLU A 298 11.13 -0.17 1.49
C GLU A 298 10.58 -1.55 1.09
N ALA A 299 10.21 -2.38 2.07
CA ALA A 299 9.60 -3.68 1.83
C ALA A 299 8.23 -3.55 1.17
N VAL A 300 7.42 -2.61 1.65
CA VAL A 300 6.09 -2.33 1.08
C VAL A 300 6.20 -1.78 -0.34
N VAL A 301 7.11 -0.83 -0.59
CA VAL A 301 7.35 -0.26 -1.91
C VAL A 301 7.79 -1.34 -2.89
N ASN A 302 8.77 -2.17 -2.53
CA ASN A 302 9.26 -3.25 -3.38
C ASN A 302 8.19 -4.30 -3.67
N PHE A 303 7.44 -4.72 -2.65
CA PHE A 303 6.32 -5.64 -2.80
C PHE A 303 5.24 -5.11 -3.75
N LEU A 304 4.81 -3.86 -3.56
CA LEU A 304 3.79 -3.22 -4.40
C LEU A 304 4.28 -3.01 -5.85
N ALA A 305 5.57 -2.72 -6.05
CA ALA A 305 6.14 -2.54 -7.37
C ALA A 305 6.01 -3.81 -8.23
N LEU A 306 6.16 -4.99 -7.64
CA LEU A 306 6.07 -6.27 -8.36
C LEU A 306 4.63 -6.80 -8.50
N LEU A 307 3.62 -6.10 -7.97
CA LEU A 307 2.22 -6.48 -8.14
C LEU A 307 1.66 -5.98 -9.48
N GLY A 308 1.79 -6.80 -10.50
CA GLY A 308 1.30 -6.51 -11.85
C GLY A 308 2.34 -5.89 -12.77
N TRP A 309 3.61 -5.87 -12.37
CA TRP A 309 4.76 -5.53 -13.20
C TRP A 309 5.88 -6.54 -12.93
N ASN A 310 6.70 -6.83 -13.96
CA ASN A 310 7.85 -7.73 -13.86
C ASN A 310 9.04 -7.13 -14.63
N PRO A 311 10.23 -7.02 -14.01
CA PRO A 311 11.42 -6.47 -14.67
C PRO A 311 11.93 -7.33 -15.82
N GLY A 312 11.55 -8.61 -15.86
CA GLY A 312 12.07 -9.59 -16.82
C GLY A 312 13.40 -10.22 -16.40
N THR A 313 13.74 -10.09 -15.11
CA THR A 313 14.92 -10.71 -14.48
C THR A 313 14.46 -11.52 -13.27
N GLU A 314 15.38 -12.29 -12.67
CA GLU A 314 15.13 -13.04 -11.43
C GLU A 314 15.26 -12.18 -10.15
N GLN A 315 15.68 -10.92 -10.30
CA GLN A 315 15.80 -10.01 -9.16
C GLN A 315 14.43 -9.69 -8.57
N GLU A 316 14.28 -9.86 -7.25
CA GLU A 316 13.07 -9.53 -6.51
C GLU A 316 13.28 -8.36 -5.53
N LEU A 317 14.51 -8.18 -5.01
CA LEU A 317 14.81 -7.15 -4.01
C LEU A 317 15.45 -5.94 -4.68
N PHE A 318 14.75 -4.81 -4.64
CA PHE A 318 15.12 -3.56 -5.28
C PHE A 318 15.09 -2.40 -4.30
N THR A 319 16.08 -1.55 -4.33
CA THR A 319 15.95 -0.19 -3.79
C THR A 319 15.00 0.63 -4.66
N LEU A 320 14.52 1.76 -4.15
CA LEU A 320 13.66 2.65 -4.94
C LEU A 320 14.35 3.17 -6.20
N GLU A 321 15.65 3.46 -6.12
CA GLU A 321 16.48 3.90 -7.25
C GLU A 321 16.65 2.78 -8.30
N GLU A 322 16.82 1.54 -7.87
CA GLU A 322 16.86 0.39 -8.77
C GLU A 322 15.51 0.16 -9.45
N LEU A 323 14.40 0.31 -8.71
CA LEU A 323 13.06 0.25 -9.29
C LEU A 323 12.86 1.33 -10.36
N VAL A 324 13.28 2.58 -10.11
CA VAL A 324 13.23 3.67 -11.11
C VAL A 324 13.98 3.29 -12.38
N LYS A 325 15.16 2.69 -12.25
CA LYS A 325 15.97 2.29 -13.43
C LYS A 325 15.38 1.11 -14.19
N ALA A 326 14.78 0.16 -13.47
CA ALA A 326 14.26 -1.09 -14.05
C ALA A 326 12.84 -0.95 -14.59
N PHE A 327 12.08 0.04 -14.13
CA PHE A 327 10.66 0.18 -14.44
C PHE A 327 10.44 0.41 -15.93
N ASP A 328 9.52 -0.36 -16.50
CA ASP A 328 9.09 -0.23 -17.90
C ASP A 328 7.59 -0.49 -17.93
N ILE A 329 6.81 0.55 -18.23
CA ILE A 329 5.35 0.48 -18.21
C ILE A 329 4.79 -0.54 -19.21
N SER A 330 5.50 -0.83 -20.29
CA SER A 330 5.10 -1.83 -21.28
C SER A 330 5.16 -3.26 -20.76
N LYS A 331 5.89 -3.49 -19.65
CA LYS A 331 5.99 -4.79 -18.97
C LYS A 331 4.93 -4.98 -17.88
N CYS A 332 3.99 -4.05 -17.74
CA CYS A 332 2.83 -4.25 -16.87
C CYS A 332 1.93 -5.37 -17.43
N SER A 333 1.40 -6.18 -16.50
CA SER A 333 0.48 -7.27 -16.86
C SER A 333 -0.84 -6.73 -17.43
N LEU A 334 -1.38 -7.44 -18.42
CA LEU A 334 -2.73 -7.20 -18.93
C LEU A 334 -3.83 -7.72 -17.99
N HIS A 335 -3.47 -8.60 -17.08
CA HIS A 335 -4.40 -9.28 -16.17
C HIS A 335 -4.19 -8.82 -14.74
N GLY A 336 -5.27 -8.88 -13.95
CA GLY A 336 -5.22 -8.52 -12.52
C GLY A 336 -4.14 -9.30 -11.76
N ALA A 337 -3.43 -8.59 -10.89
CA ALA A 337 -2.39 -9.17 -10.05
C ALA A 337 -2.99 -9.77 -8.78
N LYS A 338 -2.80 -11.06 -8.56
CA LYS A 338 -3.25 -11.73 -7.35
C LYS A 338 -2.40 -11.24 -6.15
N PHE A 339 -3.09 -10.77 -5.11
CA PHE A 339 -2.43 -10.26 -3.91
C PHE A 339 -1.98 -11.42 -3.01
N ASP A 340 -0.67 -11.58 -2.84
CA ASP A 340 -0.08 -12.58 -1.95
C ASP A 340 0.51 -11.88 -0.72
N TYR A 341 -0.24 -11.87 0.38
CA TYR A 341 0.20 -11.25 1.63
C TYR A 341 1.37 -11.99 2.28
N GLN A 342 1.53 -13.29 2.05
CA GLN A 342 2.70 -14.05 2.52
C GLN A 342 3.97 -13.58 1.84
N LYS A 343 3.89 -13.23 0.55
CA LYS A 343 5.02 -12.62 -0.16
C LYS A 343 5.38 -11.25 0.43
N GLY A 344 4.39 -10.48 0.89
CA GLY A 344 4.63 -9.23 1.62
C GLY A 344 5.40 -9.43 2.93
N ILE A 345 5.07 -10.46 3.70
CA ILE A 345 5.79 -10.85 4.92
C ILE A 345 7.22 -11.28 4.58
N TRP A 346 7.40 -12.08 3.54
CA TRP A 346 8.71 -12.47 3.04
C TRP A 346 9.58 -11.27 2.67
N PHE A 347 9.02 -10.28 1.94
CA PHE A 347 9.75 -9.04 1.65
C PHE A 347 10.22 -8.35 2.93
N ASN A 348 9.36 -8.25 3.94
CA ASN A 348 9.74 -7.61 5.20
C ASN A 348 10.90 -8.34 5.89
N HIS A 349 10.87 -9.67 5.91
CA HIS A 349 11.95 -10.52 6.41
C HIS A 349 13.28 -10.25 5.68
N GLU A 350 13.27 -10.23 4.35
CA GLU A 350 14.47 -9.97 3.54
C GLU A 350 15.07 -8.57 3.83
N TYR A 351 14.21 -7.57 4.08
CA TYR A 351 14.68 -6.23 4.47
C TYR A 351 15.21 -6.20 5.90
N ILE A 352 14.69 -7.01 6.83
CA ILE A 352 15.32 -7.21 8.16
C ILE A 352 16.74 -7.75 7.99
N LEU A 353 16.94 -8.77 7.14
CA LEU A 353 18.25 -9.36 6.91
C LEU A 353 19.24 -8.36 6.29
N LYS A 354 18.79 -7.49 5.40
CA LYS A 354 19.62 -6.45 4.76
C LYS A 354 20.04 -5.34 5.71
N LYS A 355 19.25 -5.02 6.73
CA LYS A 355 19.59 -3.99 7.72
C LYS A 355 20.70 -4.48 8.64
N SER A 356 21.57 -3.57 9.09
CA SER A 356 22.59 -3.88 10.08
C SER A 356 21.97 -4.30 11.42
N ASP A 357 22.70 -5.07 12.19
CA ASP A 357 22.26 -5.49 13.54
C ASP A 357 21.97 -4.27 14.43
N LYS A 358 22.76 -3.20 14.27
CA LYS A 358 22.58 -1.94 15.00
C LYS A 358 21.26 -1.26 14.65
N GLU A 359 20.90 -1.14 13.36
CA GLU A 359 19.62 -0.54 12.93
C GLU A 359 18.43 -1.31 13.49
N ILE A 360 18.49 -2.63 13.47
CA ILE A 360 17.42 -3.46 14.06
C ILE A 360 17.43 -3.35 15.59
N ALA A 361 18.61 -3.25 16.23
CA ALA A 361 18.70 -3.07 17.67
C ALA A 361 18.11 -1.71 18.13
N GLU A 362 18.31 -0.64 17.37
CA GLU A 362 17.69 0.66 17.64
C GLU A 362 16.16 0.61 17.60
N LEU A 363 15.58 -0.22 16.73
CA LEU A 363 14.14 -0.46 16.66
C LEU A 363 13.65 -1.41 17.76
N PHE A 364 14.50 -2.33 18.22
CA PHE A 364 14.15 -3.31 19.22
C PHE A 364 14.31 -2.77 20.67
N ALA A 365 15.25 -1.86 20.91
CA ALA A 365 15.54 -1.30 22.24
C ALA A 365 14.30 -0.71 22.95
N PRO A 366 13.39 0.05 22.28
CA PRO A 366 12.15 0.50 22.92
C PRO A 366 11.23 -0.63 23.36
N ILE A 367 11.23 -1.75 22.63
CA ILE A 367 10.43 -2.93 22.99
C ILE A 367 11.02 -3.61 24.24
N VAL A 368 12.34 -3.72 24.31
CA VAL A 368 13.05 -4.24 25.50
C VAL A 368 12.73 -3.37 26.71
N ALA A 369 12.87 -2.04 26.59
CA ALA A 369 12.58 -1.10 27.68
C ALA A 369 11.10 -1.14 28.13
N ASN A 370 10.16 -1.23 27.22
CA ASN A 370 8.74 -1.36 27.54
C ASN A 370 8.38 -2.64 28.30
N ASN A 371 9.23 -3.68 28.22
CA ASN A 371 9.09 -4.89 29.00
C ASN A 371 9.86 -4.85 30.33
N GLY A 372 10.31 -3.65 30.76
CA GLY A 372 10.91 -3.42 32.06
C GLY A 372 12.39 -3.81 32.16
N VAL A 373 13.07 -3.94 31.03
CA VAL A 373 14.51 -4.27 30.97
C VAL A 373 15.30 -3.03 30.59
N ASP A 374 16.28 -2.67 31.42
CA ASP A 374 17.29 -1.64 31.15
C ASP A 374 18.59 -2.35 30.72
N GLU A 375 18.84 -2.36 29.41
CA GLU A 375 19.98 -3.06 28.83
C GLU A 375 20.77 -2.17 27.85
N SER A 376 22.07 -2.40 27.75
CA SER A 376 22.96 -1.65 26.87
C SER A 376 22.67 -1.96 25.38
N MET A 377 22.88 -0.95 24.52
CA MET A 377 22.73 -1.14 23.07
C MET A 377 23.66 -2.20 22.51
N ASP A 378 24.85 -2.38 23.08
CA ASP A 378 25.80 -3.41 22.64
C ASP A 378 25.24 -4.81 22.88
N ARG A 379 24.64 -5.05 24.05
CA ARG A 379 24.03 -6.35 24.35
C ARG A 379 22.76 -6.59 23.56
N ILE A 380 21.92 -5.56 23.35
CA ILE A 380 20.76 -5.67 22.48
C ILE A 380 21.19 -6.00 21.03
N THR A 381 22.26 -5.37 20.53
CA THR A 381 22.81 -5.65 19.20
C THR A 381 23.33 -7.09 19.08
N GLN A 382 23.99 -7.63 20.12
CA GLN A 382 24.40 -9.03 20.14
C GLN A 382 23.20 -10.00 20.07
N VAL A 383 22.13 -9.72 20.80
CA VAL A 383 20.88 -10.53 20.73
C VAL A 383 20.27 -10.45 19.34
N VAL A 384 20.21 -9.27 18.73
CA VAL A 384 19.72 -9.10 17.36
C VAL A 384 20.57 -9.90 16.37
N HIS A 385 21.89 -9.86 16.50
CA HIS A 385 22.80 -10.65 15.66
C HIS A 385 22.46 -12.15 15.68
N MET A 386 22.14 -12.70 16.84
CA MET A 386 21.80 -14.12 17.01
C MET A 386 20.38 -14.49 16.55
N MET A 387 19.49 -13.52 16.40
CA MET A 387 18.05 -13.81 16.32
C MET A 387 17.31 -13.18 15.13
N LYS A 388 17.86 -12.16 14.44
CA LYS A 388 17.13 -11.44 13.39
C LYS A 388 16.73 -12.30 12.18
N ASP A 389 17.48 -13.39 11.93
CA ASP A 389 17.20 -14.34 10.86
C ASP A 389 15.94 -15.19 11.08
N ARG A 390 15.34 -15.11 12.26
CA ARG A 390 14.21 -15.93 12.72
C ARG A 390 12.89 -15.18 12.76
N VAL A 391 12.89 -13.90 12.43
CA VAL A 391 11.71 -13.03 12.54
C VAL A 391 11.39 -12.36 11.21
N SER A 392 10.11 -12.09 10.98
CA SER A 392 9.65 -11.28 9.86
C SER A 392 9.30 -9.86 10.28
N PHE A 393 9.15 -9.63 11.60
CA PHE A 393 8.89 -8.32 12.20
C PHE A 393 9.72 -8.10 13.44
N VAL A 394 10.25 -6.89 13.64
CA VAL A 394 11.08 -6.56 14.81
C VAL A 394 10.36 -6.85 16.13
N LYS A 395 9.04 -6.64 16.18
CA LYS A 395 8.24 -6.93 17.39
C LYS A 395 8.25 -8.39 17.82
N GLU A 396 8.49 -9.33 16.90
CA GLU A 396 8.54 -10.76 17.18
C GLU A 396 9.82 -11.15 17.93
N LEU A 397 10.86 -10.29 17.89
CA LEU A 397 12.12 -10.57 18.61
C LEU A 397 11.87 -10.78 20.10
N TRP A 398 11.02 -9.97 20.74
CA TRP A 398 10.80 -10.09 22.18
C TRP A 398 10.30 -11.48 22.59
N GLU A 399 9.33 -12.01 21.87
CA GLU A 399 8.77 -13.34 22.17
C GLU A 399 9.80 -14.47 22.01
N LEU A 400 10.76 -14.28 21.09
CA LEU A 400 11.76 -15.29 20.77
C LEU A 400 13.05 -15.15 21.58
N CYS A 401 13.35 -13.98 22.17
CA CYS A 401 14.63 -13.71 22.80
C CYS A 401 14.54 -13.06 24.20
N ALA A 402 13.35 -12.94 24.79
CA ALA A 402 13.18 -12.42 26.15
C ALA A 402 14.05 -13.16 27.18
N PHE A 403 14.35 -14.45 26.95
CA PHE A 403 15.21 -15.27 27.82
C PHE A 403 16.65 -14.77 27.90
N PHE A 404 17.14 -13.97 26.97
CA PHE A 404 18.45 -13.35 27.06
C PHE A 404 18.51 -12.31 28.19
N PHE A 405 17.39 -11.65 28.45
CA PHE A 405 17.28 -10.56 29.41
C PHE A 405 16.65 -11.00 30.74
N ILE A 406 15.69 -11.91 30.67
CA ILE A 406 14.92 -12.39 31.84
C ILE A 406 15.02 -13.90 31.92
N ALA A 407 15.47 -14.42 33.08
CA ALA A 407 15.51 -15.85 33.30
C ALA A 407 14.10 -16.48 33.19
N PRO A 408 13.94 -17.65 32.58
CA PRO A 408 12.65 -18.30 32.46
C PRO A 408 12.08 -18.64 33.83
N LEU A 409 10.85 -18.19 34.11
CA LEU A 409 10.12 -18.49 35.34
C LEU A 409 9.39 -19.81 35.25
N THR A 410 9.04 -20.23 34.07
CA THR A 410 8.31 -21.46 33.74
C THR A 410 9.00 -22.20 32.60
N TYR A 411 8.72 -23.48 32.47
CA TYR A 411 9.27 -24.34 31.45
C TYR A 411 8.14 -24.95 30.61
N ASP A 412 8.29 -25.00 29.30
CA ASP A 412 7.27 -25.56 28.41
C ASP A 412 7.03 -27.03 28.67
N GLU A 413 5.83 -27.38 29.12
CA GLU A 413 5.48 -28.76 29.56
C GLU A 413 5.72 -29.82 28.47
N LYS A 414 5.43 -29.46 27.21
CA LYS A 414 5.65 -30.39 26.08
C LYS A 414 7.14 -30.63 25.86
N THR A 415 7.94 -29.58 25.96
CA THR A 415 9.40 -29.68 25.88
C THR A 415 9.96 -30.44 27.06
N VAL A 416 9.51 -30.20 28.30
CA VAL A 416 9.92 -30.92 29.48
C VAL A 416 9.65 -32.42 29.30
N LYS A 417 8.41 -32.83 29.00
CA LYS A 417 8.07 -34.24 28.76
C LYS A 417 8.93 -34.90 27.68
N LYS A 418 9.31 -34.19 26.65
CA LYS A 418 10.09 -34.72 25.53
C LYS A 418 11.59 -34.75 25.80
N ARG A 419 12.16 -33.75 26.48
CA ARG A 419 13.58 -33.44 26.54
C ARG A 419 14.20 -33.59 27.91
N TRP A 420 13.44 -33.50 29.02
CA TRP A 420 13.92 -33.73 30.38
C TRP A 420 13.67 -35.18 30.75
N LYS A 421 14.76 -35.95 30.92
CA LYS A 421 14.75 -37.39 31.25
C LYS A 421 15.06 -37.56 32.72
N GLU A 422 14.84 -38.77 33.27
CA GLU A 422 15.15 -39.12 34.65
C GLU A 422 16.62 -38.81 35.05
N TYR A 423 17.54 -38.94 34.09
CA TYR A 423 18.96 -38.65 34.29
C TYR A 423 19.34 -37.18 33.97
N SER A 424 18.44 -36.34 33.48
CA SER A 424 18.77 -34.98 33.05
C SER A 424 19.19 -34.08 34.23
N ALA A 425 18.56 -34.21 35.38
CA ALA A 425 18.95 -33.45 36.57
C ALA A 425 20.41 -33.76 37.00
N GLN A 426 20.83 -35.01 36.98
CA GLN A 426 22.20 -35.40 37.29
C GLN A 426 23.17 -34.86 36.21
N GLN A 427 22.86 -35.04 34.94
CA GLN A 427 23.70 -34.53 33.86
C GLN A 427 23.88 -33.01 33.93
N MET A 428 22.82 -32.26 34.26
CA MET A 428 22.88 -30.82 34.40
C MET A 428 23.67 -30.37 35.64
N ALA A 429 23.64 -31.13 36.74
CA ALA A 429 24.48 -30.87 37.89
C ALA A 429 25.98 -31.05 37.55
N GLU A 430 26.32 -32.15 36.91
CA GLU A 430 27.69 -32.43 36.45
C GLU A 430 28.15 -31.38 35.40
N LEU A 431 27.27 -30.98 34.47
CA LEU A 431 27.56 -29.90 33.51
C LEU A 431 27.83 -28.56 34.21
N ALA A 432 27.09 -28.25 35.28
CA ALA A 432 27.33 -27.05 36.06
C ALA A 432 28.74 -27.03 36.68
N ASP A 433 29.19 -28.19 37.24
CA ASP A 433 30.53 -28.32 37.80
C ASP A 433 31.63 -28.15 36.72
N VAL A 434 31.40 -28.71 35.53
CA VAL A 434 32.30 -28.52 34.37
C VAL A 434 32.39 -27.07 33.95
N LEU A 435 31.25 -26.41 33.78
CA LEU A 435 31.17 -24.99 33.39
C LEU A 435 31.78 -24.06 34.45
N GLU A 436 31.65 -24.37 35.75
CA GLU A 436 32.23 -23.60 36.83
C GLU A 436 33.78 -23.58 36.76
N GLY A 437 34.38 -24.65 36.27
CA GLY A 437 35.84 -24.80 36.10
C GLY A 437 36.40 -24.09 34.85
N ILE A 438 35.57 -23.61 33.93
CA ILE A 438 36.04 -22.95 32.69
C ILE A 438 36.44 -21.51 32.99
N GLU A 439 37.68 -21.12 32.72
CA GLU A 439 38.14 -19.73 32.87
C GLU A 439 37.67 -18.86 31.73
N ASP A 440 37.92 -19.28 30.49
CA ASP A 440 37.45 -18.61 29.27
C ASP A 440 35.99 -19.02 28.94
N PHE A 441 35.03 -18.19 29.33
CA PHE A 441 33.60 -18.45 29.17
C PHE A 441 33.03 -17.98 27.82
N THR A 442 33.90 -17.85 26.79
CA THR A 442 33.51 -17.68 25.39
C THR A 442 32.97 -18.98 24.77
N VAL A 443 32.40 -18.92 23.58
CA VAL A 443 31.95 -20.12 22.86
C VAL A 443 33.14 -21.07 22.63
N GLU A 444 34.27 -20.52 22.17
CA GLU A 444 35.51 -21.24 21.88
C GLU A 444 36.10 -21.87 23.13
N GLY A 445 35.94 -21.29 24.29
CA GLY A 445 36.39 -21.83 25.56
C GLY A 445 35.48 -22.91 26.13
N GLN A 446 34.18 -22.75 25.97
CA GLN A 446 33.16 -23.69 26.53
C GLN A 446 32.99 -24.97 25.69
N GLU A 447 32.79 -24.81 24.36
CA GLU A 447 32.37 -25.91 23.50
C GLU A 447 33.34 -27.13 23.55
N PRO A 448 34.66 -26.95 23.37
CA PRO A 448 35.57 -28.08 23.40
C PRO A 448 35.57 -28.81 24.75
N VAL A 449 35.49 -28.09 25.87
CA VAL A 449 35.51 -28.67 27.24
C VAL A 449 34.24 -29.45 27.48
N VAL A 450 33.07 -28.91 27.14
CA VAL A 450 31.80 -29.59 27.34
C VAL A 450 31.67 -30.81 26.43
N MET A 451 32.09 -30.69 25.16
CA MET A 451 32.06 -31.81 24.21
C MET A 451 32.93 -32.96 24.66
N ASN A 452 34.17 -32.69 25.14
CA ASN A 452 35.07 -33.70 25.67
C ASN A 452 34.49 -34.36 26.94
N TRP A 453 33.88 -33.60 27.84
CA TRP A 453 33.19 -34.15 29.01
C TRP A 453 32.03 -35.08 28.61
N VAL A 454 31.18 -34.70 27.63
CA VAL A 454 30.07 -35.52 27.12
C VAL A 454 30.59 -36.85 26.59
N GLU A 455 31.70 -36.81 25.82
CA GLU A 455 32.34 -38.00 25.25
C GLU A 455 32.91 -38.91 26.32
N GLN A 456 33.67 -38.36 27.28
CA GLN A 456 34.26 -39.12 28.38
C GLN A 456 33.22 -39.81 29.26
N LYS A 457 32.07 -39.19 29.46
CA LYS A 457 30.97 -39.76 30.23
C LYS A 457 30.11 -40.75 29.42
N GLY A 458 30.29 -40.82 28.11
CA GLY A 458 29.47 -41.63 27.21
C GLY A 458 28.00 -41.17 27.12
N TYR A 459 27.75 -39.86 27.35
CA TYR A 459 26.41 -39.33 27.28
C TYR A 459 25.98 -39.07 25.84
N LYS A 460 24.66 -39.15 25.58
CA LYS A 460 24.14 -38.73 24.29
C LYS A 460 24.13 -37.21 24.21
N LEU A 461 24.95 -36.68 23.30
CA LEU A 461 25.10 -35.24 23.10
C LEU A 461 23.73 -34.51 22.96
N GLY A 462 22.81 -35.08 22.17
CA GLY A 462 21.48 -34.48 21.97
C GLY A 462 20.64 -34.41 23.25
N ASP A 463 20.77 -35.36 24.16
CA ASP A 463 20.03 -35.32 25.43
C ASP A 463 20.61 -34.26 26.36
N VAL A 464 21.93 -34.15 26.47
CA VAL A 464 22.62 -33.11 27.26
C VAL A 464 22.30 -31.73 26.74
N MET A 465 22.48 -31.49 25.41
CA MET A 465 22.24 -30.18 24.82
C MET A 465 20.76 -29.75 24.87
N ASN A 466 19.82 -30.67 24.75
CA ASN A 466 18.41 -30.39 24.90
C ASN A 466 18.02 -30.03 26.35
N ALA A 467 18.56 -30.72 27.32
CA ALA A 467 18.37 -30.42 28.73
C ALA A 467 19.01 -29.07 29.07
N PHE A 468 20.24 -28.83 28.62
CA PHE A 468 20.93 -27.55 28.79
C PHE A 468 20.13 -26.37 28.19
N ARG A 469 19.61 -26.51 26.95
CA ARG A 469 18.72 -25.50 26.34
C ARG A 469 17.52 -25.24 27.24
N LEU A 470 16.87 -26.28 27.72
CA LEU A 470 15.68 -26.14 28.55
C LEU A 470 15.97 -25.33 29.83
N THR A 471 17.14 -25.56 30.46
CA THR A 471 17.54 -24.81 31.67
C THR A 471 17.75 -23.33 31.40
N LEU A 472 18.34 -22.95 30.24
CA LEU A 472 18.69 -21.57 29.92
C LEU A 472 17.50 -20.80 29.38
N VAL A 473 16.66 -21.42 28.55
CA VAL A 473 15.65 -20.77 27.70
C VAL A 473 14.21 -21.02 28.18
N GLY A 474 13.98 -22.17 28.87
CA GLY A 474 12.64 -22.59 29.26
C GLY A 474 11.81 -23.25 28.14
N ILE A 475 12.28 -23.19 26.88
CA ILE A 475 11.62 -23.77 25.70
C ILE A 475 12.61 -24.55 24.84
N GLY A 476 12.08 -25.29 23.86
CA GLY A 476 12.89 -26.14 22.98
C GLY A 476 13.50 -25.48 21.76
N LYS A 477 13.45 -24.14 21.66
CA LYS A 477 13.92 -23.34 20.50
C LYS A 477 14.90 -22.27 20.95
N GLY A 478 15.77 -21.79 20.06
CA GLY A 478 16.75 -20.74 20.34
C GLY A 478 18.02 -20.93 19.49
N PRO A 479 19.00 -20.02 19.59
CA PRO A 479 20.30 -20.13 18.93
C PRO A 479 21.18 -21.21 19.56
N GLY A 480 22.48 -21.23 19.28
CA GLY A 480 23.44 -22.18 19.87
C GLY A 480 23.46 -22.12 21.39
N MET A 481 23.66 -23.26 22.04
CA MET A 481 23.68 -23.30 23.52
C MET A 481 24.85 -22.51 24.09
N PHE A 482 26.00 -22.62 23.43
CA PHE A 482 27.21 -21.92 23.85
C PHE A 482 27.13 -20.43 23.56
N ASP A 483 26.44 -20.02 22.49
CA ASP A 483 26.16 -18.58 22.23
C ASP A 483 25.29 -17.98 23.35
N ILE A 484 24.25 -18.74 23.77
CA ILE A 484 23.37 -18.28 24.86
C ILE A 484 24.14 -18.21 26.17
N SER A 485 24.90 -19.26 26.55
CA SER A 485 25.63 -19.29 27.81
C SER A 485 26.76 -18.26 27.87
N ALA A 486 27.49 -18.06 26.77
CA ALA A 486 28.50 -17.01 26.67
C ALA A 486 27.90 -15.60 26.84
N PHE A 487 26.74 -15.34 26.19
CA PHE A 487 26.03 -14.07 26.35
C PHE A 487 25.55 -13.83 27.81
N LEU A 488 24.97 -14.86 28.43
CA LEU A 488 24.48 -14.79 29.83
C LEU A 488 25.63 -14.64 30.85
N GLY A 489 26.79 -15.15 30.51
CA GLY A 489 27.92 -15.24 31.43
C GLY A 489 27.82 -16.43 32.38
N LYS A 490 28.95 -16.75 33.01
CA LYS A 490 29.10 -17.95 33.88
C LYS A 490 28.10 -17.95 35.03
N GLU A 491 28.01 -16.86 35.78
CA GLU A 491 27.17 -16.77 36.97
C GLU A 491 25.69 -17.03 36.67
N GLU A 492 25.12 -16.30 35.67
CA GLU A 492 23.70 -16.44 35.32
C GLU A 492 23.42 -17.81 34.69
N THR A 493 24.36 -18.38 33.92
CA THR A 493 24.22 -19.72 33.33
C THR A 493 24.11 -20.76 34.43
N LEU A 494 25.02 -20.77 35.40
CA LEU A 494 25.00 -21.70 36.53
C LEU A 494 23.75 -21.56 37.40
N LYS A 495 23.32 -20.33 37.66
CA LYS A 495 22.10 -20.01 38.39
C LYS A 495 20.85 -20.61 37.71
N ARG A 496 20.75 -20.47 36.40
CA ARG A 496 19.63 -21.05 35.64
C ARG A 496 19.63 -22.59 35.64
N ILE A 497 20.79 -23.19 35.47
CA ILE A 497 20.92 -24.65 35.54
C ILE A 497 20.48 -25.15 36.92
N ARG A 498 21.02 -24.61 38.00
CA ARG A 498 20.70 -25.00 39.39
C ARG A 498 19.21 -24.84 39.68
N ARG A 499 18.62 -23.72 39.28
CA ARG A 499 17.16 -23.48 39.41
C ARG A 499 16.33 -24.53 38.64
N ALA A 500 16.69 -24.84 37.39
CA ALA A 500 15.94 -25.80 36.59
C ALA A 500 15.96 -27.19 37.22
N ILE A 501 17.10 -27.62 37.79
CA ILE A 501 17.24 -28.87 38.53
C ILE A 501 16.27 -28.91 39.73
N GLU A 502 16.08 -27.80 40.44
CA GLU A 502 15.16 -27.73 41.59
C GLU A 502 13.69 -27.82 41.16
N VAL A 503 13.33 -27.18 40.05
CA VAL A 503 11.94 -27.05 39.58
C VAL A 503 11.46 -28.24 38.76
N LEU A 504 12.36 -28.89 38.00
CA LEU A 504 12.06 -29.97 37.05
C LEU A 504 12.32 -31.37 37.61
N LYS A 505 12.28 -31.51 38.93
CA LYS A 505 12.45 -32.79 39.63
C LYS A 505 11.40 -33.82 39.22
#